data_348d21f6fef18c9582e9a7b536ea864d
#
_entry.id   348d21f6fef18c9582e9a7b536ea864d
#
_cell.length_a   1.000
_cell.length_b   1.000
_cell.length_c   1.000
_cell.angle_alpha   90.00
_cell.angle_beta   90.00
_cell.angle_gamma   90.00
#
_symmetry.space_group_name_H-M   'P 1'
#
loop_
_entity.id
_entity.type
_entity.pdbx_description
1 polymer ?
#
loop_
_entity_poly.entity_id
_entity_poly.type
_entity_poly.pdbx_seq_one_letter_code
_entity_poly.pdbx_strand_id
1 'polypeptide(L)'
;TNTGSSSTLDVTVTPVNDAPVAVVVAANGAEDPAQGIAVKLSATDGDGLANVKSFTVGTPTNGTFYTDAAMTKPVTGSIDAVNGEATIYFKPNENFNGTANFTYTATDSGNADGSNPLTSAPANGTVTVTAVNDAPEAIATTATGTEDPSVGIAVKLSATDMAGLAHVKSYTVGETANG
;
A
#
# COMPACT_ATOMS: atom_id res chain seq x y z
N THR A 1 7.23 66.39 39.27
CA THR A 1 6.83 65.31 38.35
C THR A 1 7.35 63.99 38.92
N ASN A 2 6.38 63.15 39.37
CA ASN A 2 6.72 61.83 39.88
C ASN A 2 6.74 60.89 38.68
N THR A 3 7.92 60.47 38.24
CA THR A 3 8.06 59.46 37.20
C THR A 3 8.03 58.08 37.87
N GLY A 4 6.88 57.39 37.76
CA GLY A 4 6.77 56.02 38.21
C GLY A 4 7.75 55.12 37.43
N SER A 5 8.48 54.24 38.12
CA SER A 5 9.26 53.21 37.47
C SER A 5 8.31 52.13 36.95
N SER A 6 8.50 51.72 35.69
CA SER A 6 7.85 50.53 35.14
C SER A 6 8.53 49.27 35.64
N SER A 7 7.76 48.29 36.08
CA SER A 7 8.23 46.94 36.32
C SER A 7 7.73 46.00 35.21
N THR A 8 8.57 45.06 34.80
CA THR A 8 8.16 43.98 33.88
C THR A 8 7.65 42.80 34.71
N LEU A 9 6.56 42.21 34.30
CA LEU A 9 6.07 40.92 34.80
C LEU A 9 6.44 39.85 33.79
N ASP A 10 7.30 38.93 34.22
CA ASP A 10 7.65 37.77 33.42
C ASP A 10 6.68 36.62 33.75
N VAL A 11 6.01 36.11 32.72
CA VAL A 11 5.13 34.93 32.83
C VAL A 11 5.82 33.76 32.13
N THR A 12 6.18 32.73 32.87
CA THR A 12 6.71 31.50 32.33
C THR A 12 5.55 30.52 32.09
N VAL A 13 5.36 30.10 30.84
CA VAL A 13 4.42 29.02 30.45
C VAL A 13 5.24 27.75 30.21
N THR A 14 4.95 26.70 30.98
CA THR A 14 5.58 25.39 30.77
C THR A 14 4.83 24.66 29.65
N PRO A 15 5.49 24.24 28.56
CA PRO A 15 4.86 23.46 27.53
C PRO A 15 4.42 22.08 28.05
N VAL A 16 3.33 21.57 27.57
CA VAL A 16 2.80 20.23 27.84
C VAL A 16 2.76 19.51 26.50
N ASN A 17 3.16 18.24 26.48
CA ASN A 17 3.15 17.43 25.27
C ASN A 17 1.71 17.20 24.80
N ASP A 18 1.44 17.52 23.54
CA ASP A 18 0.20 17.27 22.83
C ASP A 18 0.33 16.01 21.96
N ALA A 19 -0.78 15.26 21.77
CA ALA A 19 -0.74 14.09 20.89
C ALA A 19 -0.69 14.52 19.42
N PRO A 20 0.06 13.80 18.56
CA PRO A 20 0.07 14.06 17.13
C PRO A 20 -1.30 13.77 16.51
N VAL A 21 -1.53 14.30 15.32
CA VAL A 21 -2.72 14.04 14.50
C VAL A 21 -2.30 13.40 13.19
N ALA A 22 -2.61 12.10 13.02
CA ALA A 22 -2.38 11.40 11.78
C ALA A 22 -3.36 11.90 10.69
N VAL A 23 -2.86 12.08 9.46
CA VAL A 23 -3.60 12.68 8.33
C VAL A 23 -4.12 11.57 7.42
N VAL A 24 -5.35 11.71 6.90
CA VAL A 24 -5.90 10.78 5.89
C VAL A 24 -5.02 10.80 4.64
N VAL A 25 -4.63 9.63 4.14
CA VAL A 25 -3.73 9.49 2.99
C VAL A 25 -4.36 8.64 1.88
N ALA A 26 -3.98 8.95 0.64
CA ALA A 26 -4.38 8.18 -0.55
C ALA A 26 -3.19 8.01 -1.48
N ALA A 27 -3.06 6.82 -2.05
CA ALA A 27 -2.07 6.49 -3.07
C ALA A 27 -2.75 5.75 -4.24
N ASN A 28 -2.07 5.68 -5.37
CA ASN A 28 -2.54 4.92 -6.53
C ASN A 28 -1.37 4.25 -7.25
N GLY A 29 -1.66 3.17 -7.95
CA GLY A 29 -0.72 2.42 -8.77
C GLY A 29 -1.42 1.36 -9.59
N ALA A 30 -0.65 0.58 -10.34
CA ALA A 30 -1.16 -0.56 -11.10
C ALA A 30 -1.03 -1.85 -10.29
N GLU A 31 -1.80 -2.89 -10.64
CA GLU A 31 -1.56 -4.25 -10.16
C GLU A 31 -0.23 -4.80 -10.71
N ASP A 32 0.31 -5.82 -10.07
CA ASP A 32 1.57 -6.48 -10.43
C ASP A 32 2.75 -5.51 -10.66
N PRO A 33 2.95 -4.52 -9.78
CA PRO A 33 3.94 -3.50 -9.99
C PRO A 33 5.36 -4.07 -9.81
N ALA A 34 6.29 -3.67 -10.70
CA ALA A 34 7.71 -4.05 -10.58
C ALA A 34 8.37 -3.48 -9.29
N GLN A 35 7.80 -2.41 -8.75
CA GLN A 35 8.17 -1.80 -7.46
C GLN A 35 6.91 -1.46 -6.68
N GLY A 36 6.96 -1.55 -5.35
CA GLY A 36 5.83 -1.25 -4.51
C GLY A 36 5.24 0.15 -4.75
N ILE A 37 3.93 0.27 -4.62
CA ILE A 37 3.22 1.53 -4.73
C ILE A 37 3.56 2.39 -3.51
N ALA A 38 4.20 3.54 -3.72
CA ALA A 38 4.61 4.42 -2.63
C ALA A 38 3.39 5.02 -1.93
N VAL A 39 3.34 4.88 -0.60
CA VAL A 39 2.33 5.46 0.29
C VAL A 39 3.04 6.39 1.26
N LYS A 40 2.74 7.68 1.19
CA LYS A 40 3.32 8.70 2.06
C LYS A 40 2.45 8.88 3.29
N LEU A 41 2.90 8.42 4.43
CA LEU A 41 2.28 8.65 5.73
C LEU A 41 2.63 10.06 6.21
N SER A 42 1.72 10.74 6.90
CA SER A 42 1.99 12.04 7.48
C SER A 42 1.19 12.29 8.75
N ALA A 43 1.74 13.12 9.62
CA ALA A 43 1.08 13.61 10.82
C ALA A 43 1.47 15.05 11.09
N THR A 44 0.63 15.76 11.84
CA THR A 44 0.93 17.07 12.44
C THR A 44 1.05 16.91 13.95
N ASP A 45 1.76 17.84 14.57
CA ASP A 45 1.95 17.86 16.03
C ASP A 45 1.98 19.31 16.49
N GLY A 46 1.27 19.63 17.60
CA GLY A 46 1.22 20.96 18.19
C GLY A 46 2.58 21.46 18.69
N ASP A 47 3.44 20.52 19.10
CA ASP A 47 4.80 20.79 19.57
C ASP A 47 5.83 20.82 18.41
N GLY A 48 5.39 20.61 17.19
CA GLY A 48 6.18 20.67 15.96
C GLY A 48 6.40 19.32 15.29
N LEU A 49 6.57 19.34 13.96
CA LEU A 49 6.69 18.12 13.14
C LEU A 49 7.88 17.22 13.52
N ALA A 50 8.93 17.80 14.10
CA ALA A 50 10.09 17.04 14.57
C ALA A 50 9.76 16.14 15.78
N ASN A 51 8.66 16.41 16.50
CA ASN A 51 8.19 15.60 17.61
C ASN A 51 7.49 14.31 17.15
N VAL A 52 6.95 14.25 15.96
CA VAL A 52 6.41 13.00 15.40
C VAL A 52 7.55 12.01 15.21
N LYS A 53 7.58 10.97 16.01
CA LYS A 53 8.70 10.00 16.07
C LYS A 53 8.50 8.82 15.13
N SER A 54 7.28 8.28 15.08
CA SER A 54 7.03 7.05 14.32
C SER A 54 5.57 6.88 13.92
N PHE A 55 5.35 5.98 12.97
CA PHE A 55 4.04 5.51 12.55
C PHE A 55 3.89 4.02 12.81
N THR A 56 2.69 3.60 13.21
CA THR A 56 2.29 2.20 13.25
C THR A 56 1.15 1.99 12.26
N VAL A 57 1.33 1.04 11.34
CA VAL A 57 0.38 0.77 10.24
C VAL A 57 -0.35 -0.53 10.51
N GLY A 58 -1.68 -0.52 10.40
CA GLY A 58 -2.50 -1.72 10.43
C GLY A 58 -2.33 -2.56 9.16
N THR A 59 -2.79 -3.81 9.24
CA THR A 59 -2.77 -4.72 8.08
C THR A 59 -3.66 -4.16 6.96
N PRO A 60 -3.15 -3.96 5.75
CA PRO A 60 -3.95 -3.50 4.63
C PRO A 60 -4.86 -4.63 4.11
N THR A 61 -5.98 -4.27 3.50
CA THR A 61 -6.76 -5.23 2.70
C THR A 61 -6.05 -5.49 1.38
N ASN A 62 -6.13 -6.72 0.87
CA ASN A 62 -5.70 -7.11 -0.48
C ASN A 62 -4.23 -6.80 -0.83
N GLY A 63 -3.33 -6.86 0.14
CA GLY A 63 -1.91 -6.65 -0.11
C GLY A 63 -1.07 -6.63 1.16
N THR A 64 0.18 -6.21 1.02
CA THR A 64 1.19 -6.18 2.10
C THR A 64 2.00 -4.90 2.01
N PHE A 65 2.39 -4.33 3.17
CA PHE A 65 3.30 -3.19 3.24
C PHE A 65 4.76 -3.61 3.41
N TYR A 66 5.64 -2.84 2.79
CA TYR A 66 7.08 -2.98 2.82
C TYR A 66 7.75 -1.64 3.17
N THR A 67 8.95 -1.70 3.73
CA THR A 67 9.76 -0.51 4.02
C THR A 67 10.64 -0.09 2.84
N ASP A 68 10.74 -0.91 1.81
CA ASP A 68 11.55 -0.67 0.61
C ASP A 68 10.75 -0.86 -0.69
N ALA A 69 11.09 -0.09 -1.72
CA ALA A 69 10.43 -0.13 -3.02
C ALA A 69 10.58 -1.49 -3.73
N ALA A 70 11.67 -2.22 -3.47
CA ALA A 70 11.92 -3.55 -4.02
C ALA A 70 11.05 -4.64 -3.37
N MET A 71 10.24 -4.29 -2.37
CA MET A 71 9.32 -5.19 -1.66
C MET A 71 10.03 -6.41 -1.04
N THR A 72 11.22 -6.19 -0.47
CA THR A 72 12.01 -7.26 0.16
C THR A 72 11.91 -7.28 1.68
N LYS A 73 11.50 -6.16 2.29
CA LYS A 73 11.44 -5.97 3.74
C LYS A 73 10.01 -5.64 4.19
N PRO A 74 9.20 -6.64 4.57
CA PRO A 74 7.86 -6.39 5.09
C PRO A 74 7.89 -5.47 6.31
N VAL A 75 6.86 -4.62 6.46
CA VAL A 75 6.68 -3.81 7.67
C VAL A 75 6.35 -4.73 8.84
N THR A 76 7.16 -4.71 9.90
CA THR A 76 7.04 -5.58 11.09
C THR A 76 7.09 -4.78 12.40
N GLY A 77 6.62 -3.56 12.42
CA GLY A 77 6.65 -2.73 13.63
C GLY A 77 6.42 -1.27 13.29
N SER A 78 6.93 -0.39 14.14
CA SER A 78 6.87 1.05 13.89
C SER A 78 7.85 1.47 12.80
N ILE A 79 7.46 2.48 12.04
CA ILE A 79 8.24 3.12 10.97
C ILE A 79 8.68 4.48 11.49
N ASP A 80 9.98 4.75 11.48
CA ASP A 80 10.52 6.03 11.92
C ASP A 80 10.01 7.17 11.04
N ALA A 81 9.61 8.28 11.65
CA ALA A 81 9.19 9.50 10.98
C ALA A 81 10.35 10.49 10.84
N VAL A 82 10.36 11.23 9.76
CA VAL A 82 11.26 12.36 9.56
C VAL A 82 10.40 13.59 9.25
N ASN A 83 10.44 14.57 10.15
CA ASN A 83 9.61 15.78 10.04
C ASN A 83 8.13 15.50 9.82
N GLY A 84 7.58 14.56 10.59
CA GLY A 84 6.15 14.20 10.52
C GLY A 84 5.76 13.35 9.31
N GLU A 85 6.71 12.77 8.58
CA GLU A 85 6.45 11.99 7.36
C GLU A 85 7.23 10.67 7.35
N ALA A 86 6.69 9.67 6.66
CA ALA A 86 7.38 8.44 6.29
C ALA A 86 6.82 7.90 4.97
N THR A 87 7.60 7.13 4.23
CA THR A 87 7.14 6.43 3.03
C THR A 87 7.23 4.93 3.24
N ILE A 88 6.14 4.25 2.94
CA ILE A 88 6.05 2.79 2.87
C ILE A 88 5.59 2.40 1.47
N TYR A 89 5.70 1.12 1.14
CA TYR A 89 5.40 0.61 -0.19
C TYR A 89 4.36 -0.49 -0.10
N PHE A 90 3.28 -0.34 -0.84
CA PHE A 90 2.20 -1.33 -0.91
C PHE A 90 2.45 -2.28 -2.08
N LYS A 91 2.42 -3.58 -1.81
CA LYS A 91 2.38 -4.65 -2.79
C LYS A 91 0.96 -5.19 -2.83
N PRO A 92 0.19 -5.00 -3.91
CA PRO A 92 -1.10 -5.64 -4.08
C PRO A 92 -0.95 -7.18 -4.07
N ASN A 93 -2.01 -7.88 -3.71
CA ASN A 93 -2.10 -9.31 -4.03
C ASN A 93 -2.09 -9.48 -5.54
N GLU A 94 -1.64 -10.63 -6.02
CA GLU A 94 -1.60 -10.96 -7.44
C GLU A 94 -2.97 -10.72 -8.11
N ASN A 95 -2.98 -10.03 -9.23
CA ASN A 95 -4.17 -9.68 -10.01
C ASN A 95 -5.26 -8.89 -9.23
N PHE A 96 -4.90 -8.27 -8.11
CA PHE A 96 -5.85 -7.42 -7.40
C PHE A 96 -5.93 -6.03 -8.02
N ASN A 97 -7.09 -5.64 -8.48
CA ASN A 97 -7.45 -4.27 -8.83
C ASN A 97 -8.65 -3.81 -7.99
N GLY A 98 -8.71 -2.52 -7.67
CA GLY A 98 -9.70 -1.94 -6.78
C GLY A 98 -9.08 -1.09 -5.68
N THR A 99 -9.80 -0.91 -4.57
CA THR A 99 -9.33 -0.10 -3.43
C THR A 99 -8.91 -0.99 -2.26
N ALA A 100 -7.65 -0.89 -1.86
CA ALA A 100 -7.14 -1.43 -0.61
C ALA A 100 -7.26 -0.37 0.49
N ASN A 101 -7.67 -0.77 1.69
CA ASN A 101 -7.87 0.10 2.83
C ASN A 101 -6.94 -0.32 3.98
N PHE A 102 -6.50 0.66 4.76
CA PHE A 102 -5.73 0.45 5.99
C PHE A 102 -5.98 1.59 6.96
N THR A 103 -5.51 1.43 8.19
CA THR A 103 -5.44 2.50 9.19
C THR A 103 -4.03 2.64 9.70
N TYR A 104 -3.68 3.81 10.23
CA TYR A 104 -2.40 4.02 10.87
C TYR A 104 -2.50 5.07 11.97
N THR A 105 -1.54 5.03 12.90
CA THR A 105 -1.38 5.99 13.98
C THR A 105 0.00 6.61 13.92
N ALA A 106 0.14 7.80 14.48
CA ALA A 106 1.42 8.47 14.72
C ALA A 106 1.69 8.51 16.21
N THR A 107 2.95 8.37 16.59
CA THR A 107 3.41 8.49 17.99
C THR A 107 4.52 9.52 18.03
N ASP A 108 4.44 10.44 19.00
CA ASP A 108 5.44 11.48 19.23
C ASP A 108 6.63 11.00 20.08
N SER A 109 7.57 11.89 20.32
CA SER A 109 8.72 11.65 21.18
C SER A 109 8.46 11.92 22.66
N GLY A 110 7.28 12.44 23.01
CA GLY A 110 6.95 12.90 24.35
C GLY A 110 7.55 14.27 24.70
N ASN A 111 7.63 14.57 25.98
CA ASN A 111 8.29 15.77 26.49
C ASN A 111 9.78 15.83 26.09
N ALA A 112 10.41 16.97 26.28
CA ALA A 112 11.84 17.17 25.97
C ALA A 112 12.81 16.18 26.66
N ASP A 113 12.39 15.55 27.75
CA ASP A 113 13.12 14.50 28.46
C ASP A 113 12.77 13.08 27.93
N GLY A 114 11.93 12.96 26.90
CA GLY A 114 11.46 11.70 26.35
C GLY A 114 10.37 11.00 27.17
N SER A 115 9.86 11.64 28.21
CA SER A 115 8.74 11.11 29.00
C SER A 115 7.40 11.36 28.32
N ASN A 116 6.39 10.54 28.64
CA ASN A 116 5.01 10.69 28.22
C ASN A 116 4.79 10.79 26.69
N PRO A 117 5.31 9.85 25.86
CA PRO A 117 4.95 9.82 24.45
C PRO A 117 3.45 9.54 24.29
N LEU A 118 2.82 10.25 23.36
CA LEU A 118 1.40 10.12 23.04
C LEU A 118 1.21 9.58 21.65
N THR A 119 0.04 8.95 21.42
CA THR A 119 -0.31 8.37 20.13
C THR A 119 -1.61 8.97 19.62
N SER A 120 -1.68 9.26 18.33
CA SER A 120 -2.85 9.80 17.65
C SER A 120 -4.05 8.86 17.66
N ALA A 121 -5.25 9.39 17.42
CA ALA A 121 -6.34 8.58 16.89
C ALA A 121 -5.93 7.96 15.55
N PRO A 122 -6.52 6.79 15.18
CA PRO A 122 -6.26 6.17 13.86
C PRO A 122 -6.75 7.06 12.73
N ALA A 123 -5.92 7.22 11.69
CA ALA A 123 -6.31 7.81 10.41
C ALA A 123 -6.50 6.72 9.35
N ASN A 124 -7.40 6.97 8.40
CA ASN A 124 -7.64 6.07 7.29
C ASN A 124 -6.64 6.33 6.16
N GLY A 125 -6.21 5.25 5.50
CA GLY A 125 -5.44 5.28 4.27
C GLY A 125 -6.08 4.41 3.19
N THR A 126 -5.93 4.81 1.94
CA THR A 126 -6.42 4.07 0.78
C THR A 126 -5.34 3.95 -0.29
N VAL A 127 -5.31 2.80 -0.97
CA VAL A 127 -4.51 2.60 -2.19
C VAL A 127 -5.44 2.14 -3.30
N THR A 128 -5.57 2.95 -4.35
CA THR A 128 -6.32 2.58 -5.54
C THR A 128 -5.40 1.86 -6.51
N VAL A 129 -5.73 0.61 -6.81
CA VAL A 129 -4.98 -0.25 -7.73
C VAL A 129 -5.75 -0.35 -9.04
N THR A 130 -5.11 0.03 -10.15
CA THR A 130 -5.70 -0.06 -11.49
C THR A 130 -5.32 -1.37 -12.15
N ALA A 131 -6.25 -1.95 -12.92
CA ALA A 131 -6.02 -3.16 -13.68
C ALA A 131 -4.95 -2.97 -14.78
N VAL A 132 -4.15 -4.01 -14.98
CA VAL A 132 -3.24 -4.19 -16.11
C VAL A 132 -3.69 -5.41 -16.90
N ASN A 133 -3.55 -5.39 -18.23
CA ASN A 133 -3.93 -6.54 -19.03
C ASN A 133 -2.90 -7.67 -18.90
N ASP A 134 -3.35 -8.83 -18.45
CA ASP A 134 -2.58 -10.06 -18.39
C ASP A 134 -2.64 -10.84 -19.70
N ALA A 135 -1.67 -11.73 -19.91
CA ALA A 135 -1.72 -12.64 -21.05
C ALA A 135 -2.65 -13.83 -20.74
N PRO A 136 -3.46 -14.27 -21.71
CA PRO A 136 -4.29 -15.45 -21.51
C PRO A 136 -3.43 -16.72 -21.35
N GLU A 137 -3.87 -17.64 -20.50
CA GLU A 137 -3.24 -18.92 -20.26
C GLU A 137 -4.02 -20.03 -20.98
N ALA A 138 -3.35 -20.76 -21.89
CA ALA A 138 -3.94 -21.87 -22.59
C ALA A 138 -4.14 -23.09 -21.66
N ILE A 139 -5.34 -23.66 -21.68
CA ILE A 139 -5.65 -24.87 -20.90
C ILE A 139 -5.31 -26.11 -21.73
N ALA A 140 -4.50 -27.00 -21.16
CA ALA A 140 -4.20 -28.28 -21.78
C ALA A 140 -5.50 -29.07 -22.05
N THR A 141 -5.61 -29.63 -23.23
CA THR A 141 -6.78 -30.41 -23.65
C THR A 141 -6.35 -31.72 -24.28
N THR A 142 -7.20 -32.72 -24.17
CA THR A 142 -7.03 -34.02 -24.81
C THR A 142 -8.27 -34.37 -25.61
N ALA A 143 -8.08 -35.08 -26.72
CA ALA A 143 -9.16 -35.66 -27.46
C ALA A 143 -8.82 -37.11 -27.82
N THR A 144 -9.82 -37.97 -27.95
CA THR A 144 -9.66 -39.37 -28.30
C THR A 144 -10.52 -39.68 -29.52
N GLY A 145 -10.04 -40.57 -30.34
CA GLY A 145 -10.77 -41.07 -31.54
C GLY A 145 -10.22 -42.42 -31.95
N THR A 146 -10.82 -42.99 -32.96
CA THR A 146 -10.36 -44.23 -33.61
C THR A 146 -9.31 -43.90 -34.67
N GLU A 147 -8.43 -44.83 -35.00
CA GLU A 147 -7.61 -44.73 -36.22
C GLU A 147 -8.51 -44.73 -37.47
N ASP A 148 -7.99 -44.18 -38.56
CA ASP A 148 -8.71 -44.03 -39.83
C ASP A 148 -10.13 -43.46 -39.68
N PRO A 149 -10.33 -42.33 -38.97
CA PRO A 149 -11.66 -41.80 -38.77
C PRO A 149 -12.23 -41.26 -40.09
N SER A 150 -13.47 -41.56 -40.38
CA SER A 150 -14.19 -41.02 -41.56
C SER A 150 -14.46 -39.50 -41.40
N VAL A 151 -14.38 -38.98 -40.19
CA VAL A 151 -14.46 -37.57 -39.81
C VAL A 151 -13.35 -37.26 -38.86
N GLY A 152 -12.67 -36.12 -39.01
CA GLY A 152 -11.58 -35.71 -38.11
C GLY A 152 -11.97 -35.69 -36.64
N ILE A 153 -11.00 -35.94 -35.74
CA ILE A 153 -11.21 -35.90 -34.30
C ILE A 153 -11.29 -34.45 -33.85
N ALA A 154 -12.46 -34.06 -33.30
CA ALA A 154 -12.65 -32.72 -32.81
C ALA A 154 -11.84 -32.47 -31.51
N VAL A 155 -11.03 -31.44 -31.48
CA VAL A 155 -10.29 -30.96 -30.30
C VAL A 155 -10.85 -29.61 -29.89
N LYS A 156 -11.35 -29.50 -28.64
CA LYS A 156 -11.85 -28.23 -28.09
C LYS A 156 -10.68 -27.49 -27.43
N LEU A 157 -10.31 -26.34 -27.98
CA LEU A 157 -9.33 -25.44 -27.34
C LEU A 157 -10.01 -24.57 -26.31
N SER A 158 -9.31 -24.27 -25.22
CA SER A 158 -9.77 -23.37 -24.17
C SER A 158 -8.59 -22.62 -23.54
N ALA A 159 -8.89 -21.48 -22.94
CA ALA A 159 -7.94 -20.67 -22.21
C ALA A 159 -8.65 -19.99 -21.03
N THR A 160 -7.88 -19.54 -20.05
CA THR A 160 -8.30 -18.60 -19.01
C THR A 160 -7.64 -17.24 -19.27
N ASP A 161 -8.30 -16.18 -18.84
CA ASP A 161 -7.80 -14.81 -18.90
C ASP A 161 -8.34 -14.08 -17.67
N MET A 162 -7.48 -13.40 -16.89
CA MET A 162 -7.87 -12.72 -15.66
C MET A 162 -8.82 -11.55 -15.93
N ALA A 163 -8.70 -10.91 -17.09
CA ALA A 163 -9.62 -9.88 -17.56
C ALA A 163 -10.94 -10.45 -18.14
N GLY A 164 -11.06 -11.77 -18.20
CA GLY A 164 -12.25 -12.50 -18.69
C GLY A 164 -12.10 -13.05 -20.10
N LEU A 165 -12.86 -14.12 -20.41
CA LEU A 165 -12.77 -14.87 -21.67
C LEU A 165 -13.01 -14.03 -22.93
N ALA A 166 -13.68 -12.89 -22.83
CA ALA A 166 -13.88 -11.97 -23.95
C ALA A 166 -12.56 -11.38 -24.50
N HIS A 167 -11.49 -11.43 -23.73
CA HIS A 167 -10.15 -10.96 -24.12
C HIS A 167 -9.33 -12.01 -24.87
N VAL A 168 -9.71 -13.29 -24.82
CA VAL A 168 -9.09 -14.35 -25.61
C VAL A 168 -9.63 -14.27 -27.04
N LYS A 169 -8.82 -13.76 -27.98
CA LYS A 169 -9.24 -13.48 -29.36
C LYS A 169 -8.93 -14.61 -30.33
N SER A 170 -7.90 -15.39 -30.09
CA SER A 170 -7.47 -16.44 -31.04
C SER A 170 -6.64 -17.51 -30.33
N TYR A 171 -6.58 -18.67 -30.99
CA TYR A 171 -5.71 -19.78 -30.62
C TYR A 171 -4.76 -20.08 -31.77
N THR A 172 -3.49 -20.31 -31.45
CA THR A 172 -2.52 -20.81 -32.43
C THR A 172 -2.13 -22.21 -32.02
N VAL A 173 -2.28 -23.16 -32.92
CA VAL A 173 -1.88 -24.57 -32.75
C VAL A 173 -0.50 -24.72 -33.37
N GLY A 174 0.45 -25.25 -32.59
CA GLY A 174 1.77 -25.59 -33.09
C GLY A 174 1.74 -26.84 -34.00
N GLU A 175 2.90 -27.24 -34.51
CA GLU A 175 3.03 -28.47 -35.29
C GLU A 175 2.67 -29.69 -34.44
N THR A 176 1.94 -30.62 -35.03
CA THR A 176 1.58 -31.90 -34.42
C THR A 176 2.69 -32.92 -34.66
N ALA A 177 3.07 -33.67 -33.63
CA ALA A 177 3.91 -34.84 -33.83
C ALA A 177 3.01 -36.01 -34.23
N ASN A 178 3.33 -36.66 -35.34
CA ASN A 178 2.62 -37.85 -35.88
C ASN A 178 1.17 -37.60 -36.33
N GLY A 179 0.88 -36.42 -36.89
CA GLY A 179 -0.43 -36.10 -37.47
C GLY A 179 -0.31 -35.24 -38.70
#